data_ef62614a0410caaa175203512280d640
#
_entry.id   ef62614a0410caaa175203512280d640
#
_cell.length_a   1.000
_cell.length_b   1.000
_cell.length_c   1.000
_cell.angle_alpha   90.00
_cell.angle_beta   90.00
_cell.angle_gamma   90.00
#
_symmetry.space_group_name_H-M   'P 1'
#
loop_
_entity.id
_entity.type
_entity.pdbx_description
1 polymer ?
#
loop_
_entity_poly.entity_id
_entity_poly.type
_entity_poly.pdbx_seq_one_letter_code
_entity_poly.pdbx_strand_id
1 'polypeptide(L)'
;DSRGGSDWRTGRSILNNIIPSSTGAAKAVGRVIPELYGKMTGMSFRVPTADVSVVDLTAHLKVKTTYADICYAIRHASETNMKGIIGYTADQVVSTDLIANPCPCIFDETAGIMLDNDFVKLIAWYDNEWGYSNMVVRLLEHMVEVDEGRVIPEKRVVPKDAPKEKAEEK
;
A
#
# COMPACT_ATOMS: atom_id res chain seq x y z
N ASP A 1 10.29 25.20 -10.69
CA ASP A 1 10.68 24.07 -11.55
C ASP A 1 12.16 23.78 -11.34
N SER A 2 12.49 22.61 -10.82
CA SER A 2 13.86 22.13 -10.73
C SER A 2 14.29 21.49 -12.06
N ARG A 3 15.55 21.67 -12.43
CA ARG A 3 16.12 21.00 -13.60
C ARG A 3 16.36 19.52 -13.22
N GLY A 4 15.42 18.66 -13.52
CA GLY A 4 15.51 17.23 -13.26
C GLY A 4 16.23 16.47 -14.37
N GLY A 5 17.53 16.66 -14.57
CA GLY A 5 18.33 15.84 -15.49
C GLY A 5 17.63 15.50 -16.81
N SER A 6 17.57 14.21 -17.16
CA SER A 6 16.86 13.72 -18.35
C SER A 6 15.35 13.51 -18.14
N ASP A 7 14.84 13.57 -16.91
CA ASP A 7 13.41 13.43 -16.61
C ASP A 7 12.71 14.79 -16.57
N TRP A 8 12.11 15.14 -17.66
CA TRP A 8 11.37 16.40 -17.84
C TRP A 8 10.10 16.48 -16.98
N ARG A 9 9.60 15.38 -16.44
CA ARG A 9 8.38 15.33 -15.63
C ARG A 9 8.67 15.67 -14.18
N THR A 10 9.75 15.16 -13.61
CA THR A 10 10.08 15.30 -12.18
C THR A 10 10.31 16.75 -11.74
N GLY A 11 10.79 17.60 -12.63
CA GLY A 11 11.02 19.04 -12.36
C GLY A 11 9.81 19.94 -12.59
N ARG A 12 8.65 19.40 -12.94
CA ARG A 12 7.46 20.21 -13.23
C ARG A 12 6.68 20.53 -11.96
N SER A 13 6.03 21.70 -11.95
CA SER A 13 5.12 22.10 -10.88
C SER A 13 3.93 21.16 -10.81
N ILE A 14 3.58 20.71 -9.60
CA ILE A 14 2.39 19.89 -9.37
C ILE A 14 1.10 20.71 -9.48
N LEU A 15 1.17 22.02 -9.27
CA LEU A 15 0.00 22.89 -9.42
C LEU A 15 -0.52 22.83 -10.85
N ASN A 16 -1.78 22.48 -11.00
CA ASN A 16 -2.50 22.33 -12.29
C ASN A 16 -1.94 21.27 -13.24
N ASN A 17 -1.16 20.31 -12.75
CA ASN A 17 -0.64 19.21 -13.56
C ASN A 17 -0.99 17.84 -12.97
N ILE A 18 -1.14 16.85 -13.86
CA ILE A 18 -1.09 15.42 -13.52
C ILE A 18 0.22 14.90 -14.05
N ILE A 19 1.08 14.39 -13.18
CA ILE A 19 2.45 13.99 -13.53
C ILE A 19 2.60 12.47 -13.36
N PRO A 20 2.69 11.70 -14.45
CA PRO A 20 3.04 10.28 -14.37
C PRO A 20 4.47 10.10 -13.82
N SER A 21 4.65 9.18 -12.90
CA SER A 21 5.92 8.89 -12.26
C SER A 21 6.12 7.39 -12.07
N SER A 22 7.35 6.94 -12.03
CA SER A 22 7.67 5.57 -11.62
C SER A 22 7.50 5.39 -10.12
N THR A 23 7.25 4.17 -9.68
CA THR A 23 7.19 3.79 -8.27
C THR A 23 7.93 2.49 -8.02
N GLY A 24 8.59 2.39 -6.88
CA GLY A 24 9.21 1.17 -6.37
C GLY A 24 8.24 0.26 -5.58
N ALA A 25 7.01 0.70 -5.34
CA ALA A 25 6.05 0.03 -4.46
C ALA A 25 5.80 -1.44 -4.85
N ALA A 26 5.54 -1.72 -6.15
CA ALA A 26 5.31 -3.07 -6.63
C ALA A 26 6.52 -4.00 -6.40
N LYS A 27 7.74 -3.49 -6.54
CA LYS A 27 8.97 -4.25 -6.23
C LYS A 27 9.10 -4.51 -4.73
N ALA A 28 8.75 -3.52 -3.90
CA ALA A 28 8.78 -3.66 -2.46
C ALA A 28 7.81 -4.73 -1.97
N VAL A 29 6.59 -4.79 -2.51
CA VAL A 29 5.62 -5.85 -2.18
C VAL A 29 6.20 -7.25 -2.46
N GLY A 30 6.87 -7.46 -3.60
CA GLY A 30 7.51 -8.74 -3.91
C GLY A 30 8.65 -9.13 -2.94
N ARG A 31 9.29 -8.15 -2.27
CA ARG A 31 10.26 -8.43 -1.20
C ARG A 31 9.59 -8.86 0.09
N VAL A 32 8.39 -8.32 0.37
CA VAL A 32 7.62 -8.61 1.59
C VAL A 32 6.78 -9.88 1.41
N ILE A 33 6.21 -10.09 0.24
CA ILE A 33 5.41 -11.26 -0.12
C ILE A 33 6.10 -11.97 -1.30
N PRO A 34 7.01 -12.93 -1.05
CA PRO A 34 7.84 -13.54 -2.09
C PRO A 34 7.04 -14.19 -3.23
N GLU A 35 5.84 -14.69 -2.94
CA GLU A 35 4.94 -15.29 -3.92
C GLU A 35 4.48 -14.30 -5.01
N LEU A 36 4.55 -13.00 -4.73
CA LEU A 36 4.21 -11.92 -5.65
C LEU A 36 5.43 -11.36 -6.40
N TYR A 37 6.62 -11.88 -6.12
CA TYR A 37 7.83 -11.41 -6.80
C TYR A 37 7.72 -11.58 -8.33
N GLY A 38 7.95 -10.49 -9.07
CA GLY A 38 7.84 -10.47 -10.52
C GLY A 38 6.42 -10.52 -11.10
N LYS A 39 5.39 -10.61 -10.24
CA LYS A 39 3.98 -10.67 -10.66
C LYS A 39 3.26 -9.32 -10.54
N MET A 40 3.90 -8.33 -9.96
CA MET A 40 3.34 -7.00 -9.77
C MET A 40 4.15 -5.94 -10.50
N THR A 41 3.46 -5.01 -11.07
CA THR A 41 4.02 -3.77 -11.61
C THR A 41 3.15 -2.61 -11.18
N GLY A 42 3.66 -1.39 -11.31
CA GLY A 42 2.89 -0.21 -10.97
C GLY A 42 3.53 1.08 -11.44
N MET A 43 2.73 2.09 -11.50
CA MET A 43 3.11 3.48 -11.74
C MET A 43 2.34 4.38 -10.78
N SER A 44 2.71 5.63 -10.70
CA SER A 44 2.01 6.61 -9.88
C SER A 44 1.68 7.86 -10.69
N PHE A 45 0.69 8.58 -10.22
CA PHE A 45 0.38 9.93 -10.68
C PHE A 45 0.54 10.91 -9.51
N ARG A 46 1.28 11.98 -9.74
CA ARG A 46 1.26 13.13 -8.83
C ARG A 46 0.16 14.06 -9.28
N VAL A 47 -0.70 14.46 -8.35
CA VAL A 47 -1.88 15.30 -8.58
C VAL A 47 -1.85 16.51 -7.65
N PRO A 48 -2.58 17.61 -7.96
CA PRO A 48 -2.63 18.80 -7.13
C PRO A 48 -3.43 18.59 -5.83
N THR A 49 -3.00 17.68 -5.00
CA THR A 49 -3.59 17.36 -3.70
C THR A 49 -2.51 17.51 -2.65
N ALA A 50 -2.82 18.23 -1.57
CA ALA A 50 -1.81 18.56 -0.56
C ALA A 50 -1.34 17.34 0.23
N ASP A 51 -2.27 16.46 0.56
CA ASP A 51 -2.04 15.28 1.39
C ASP A 51 -3.04 14.17 1.05
N VAL A 52 -2.81 12.98 1.58
CA VAL A 52 -3.54 11.73 1.34
C VAL A 52 -3.37 11.20 -0.08
N SER A 53 -2.99 9.96 -0.15
CA SER A 53 -2.78 9.20 -1.38
C SER A 53 -3.79 8.06 -1.50
N VAL A 54 -4.00 7.60 -2.72
CA VAL A 54 -4.86 6.46 -3.03
C VAL A 54 -4.09 5.37 -3.77
N VAL A 55 -4.36 4.12 -3.41
CA VAL A 55 -3.91 2.94 -4.14
C VAL A 55 -5.09 2.38 -4.92
N ASP A 56 -4.89 2.17 -6.20
CA ASP A 56 -5.77 1.43 -7.10
C ASP A 56 -5.09 0.09 -7.40
N LEU A 57 -5.57 -0.97 -6.77
CA LEU A 57 -5.08 -2.33 -6.96
C LEU A 57 -6.01 -3.08 -7.90
N THR A 58 -5.52 -3.38 -9.10
CA THR A 58 -6.20 -4.26 -10.05
C THR A 58 -5.57 -5.65 -10.01
N ALA A 59 -6.37 -6.68 -9.80
CA ALA A 59 -5.87 -8.04 -9.64
C ALA A 59 -6.78 -9.09 -10.26
N HIS A 60 -6.13 -10.14 -10.82
CA HIS A 60 -6.77 -11.44 -11.07
C HIS A 60 -6.58 -12.34 -9.86
N LEU A 61 -7.68 -12.87 -9.36
CA LEU A 61 -7.71 -13.77 -8.21
C LEU A 61 -7.56 -15.22 -8.66
N LYS A 62 -6.86 -16.03 -7.88
CA LYS A 62 -6.74 -17.47 -8.14
C LYS A 62 -8.04 -18.24 -7.83
N VAL A 63 -8.83 -17.72 -6.91
CA VAL A 63 -10.07 -18.32 -6.44
C VAL A 63 -11.20 -17.36 -6.76
N LYS A 64 -12.25 -17.90 -7.36
CA LYS A 64 -13.46 -17.13 -7.65
C LYS A 64 -14.16 -16.77 -6.35
N THR A 65 -14.61 -15.52 -6.27
CA THR A 65 -15.25 -14.97 -5.08
C THR A 65 -16.25 -13.89 -5.47
N THR A 66 -16.89 -13.26 -4.50
CA THR A 66 -17.74 -12.08 -4.71
C THR A 66 -17.08 -10.85 -4.11
N TYR A 67 -17.45 -9.66 -4.58
CA TYR A 67 -16.99 -8.42 -3.98
C TYR A 67 -17.36 -8.30 -2.50
N ALA A 68 -18.56 -8.76 -2.15
CA ALA A 68 -19.05 -8.80 -0.77
C ALA A 68 -18.18 -9.70 0.14
N ASP A 69 -17.72 -10.84 -0.35
CA ASP A 69 -16.81 -11.71 0.41
C ASP A 69 -15.46 -11.07 0.66
N ILE A 70 -14.94 -10.33 -0.34
CA ILE A 70 -13.70 -9.55 -0.20
C ILE A 70 -13.88 -8.45 0.86
N CYS A 71 -14.94 -7.67 0.77
CA CYS A 71 -15.26 -6.63 1.74
C CYS A 71 -15.41 -7.20 3.15
N TYR A 72 -16.13 -8.31 3.30
CA TYR A 72 -16.27 -9.00 4.58
C TYR A 72 -14.92 -9.44 5.15
N ALA A 73 -14.07 -10.06 4.33
CA ALA A 73 -12.76 -10.55 4.77
C ALA A 73 -11.86 -9.39 5.24
N ILE A 74 -11.85 -8.27 4.51
CA ILE A 74 -11.04 -7.10 4.87
C ILE A 74 -11.62 -6.42 6.13
N ARG A 75 -12.94 -6.27 6.23
CA ARG A 75 -13.59 -5.74 7.43
C ARG A 75 -13.25 -6.59 8.64
N HIS A 76 -13.40 -7.90 8.54
CA HIS A 76 -13.06 -8.81 9.62
C HIS A 76 -11.60 -8.69 10.04
N ALA A 77 -10.66 -8.61 9.09
CA ALA A 77 -9.24 -8.40 9.38
C ALA A 77 -8.99 -7.06 10.09
N SER A 78 -9.65 -5.98 9.67
CA SER A 78 -9.53 -4.65 10.28
C SER A 78 -10.02 -4.60 11.73
N GLU A 79 -10.97 -5.44 12.08
CA GLU A 79 -11.54 -5.54 13.44
C GLU A 79 -10.79 -6.53 14.34
N THR A 80 -9.99 -7.42 13.75
CA THR A 80 -9.31 -8.52 14.46
C THR A 80 -7.78 -8.43 14.37
N ASN A 81 -7.18 -9.29 13.56
CA ASN A 81 -5.73 -9.51 13.50
C ASN A 81 -4.93 -8.35 12.87
N MET A 82 -5.60 -7.47 12.10
CA MET A 82 -4.98 -6.29 11.50
C MET A 82 -5.56 -4.97 12.06
N LYS A 83 -6.15 -5.04 13.24
CA LYS A 83 -6.71 -3.86 13.91
C LYS A 83 -5.66 -2.76 14.09
N GLY A 84 -6.00 -1.55 13.61
CA GLY A 84 -5.11 -0.40 13.64
C GLY A 84 -4.02 -0.40 12.55
N ILE A 85 -3.92 -1.45 11.74
CA ILE A 85 -3.08 -1.52 10.53
C ILE A 85 -3.97 -1.31 9.30
N ILE A 86 -5.10 -2.01 9.22
CA ILE A 86 -6.09 -1.77 8.19
C ILE A 86 -7.28 -1.02 8.80
N GLY A 87 -7.59 0.15 8.24
CA GLY A 87 -8.86 0.83 8.41
C GLY A 87 -9.87 0.35 7.36
N TYR A 88 -11.14 0.58 7.62
CA TYR A 88 -12.25 0.22 6.74
C TYR A 88 -13.27 1.33 6.71
N THR A 89 -13.74 1.69 5.53
CA THR A 89 -14.86 2.63 5.38
C THR A 89 -15.90 2.11 4.39
N ALA A 90 -17.17 2.34 4.72
CA ALA A 90 -18.31 2.16 3.84
C ALA A 90 -18.93 3.50 3.44
N ASP A 91 -18.34 4.62 3.89
CA ASP A 91 -18.75 5.96 3.54
C ASP A 91 -18.15 6.40 2.22
N GLN A 92 -18.81 7.32 1.53
CA GLN A 92 -18.32 7.90 0.29
C GLN A 92 -17.32 9.03 0.59
N VAL A 93 -16.12 8.65 1.04
CA VAL A 93 -15.06 9.57 1.43
C VAL A 93 -14.25 10.08 0.25
N VAL A 94 -13.58 11.22 0.47
CA VAL A 94 -12.56 11.78 -0.41
C VAL A 94 -11.26 11.99 0.38
N SER A 95 -10.17 12.31 -0.30
CA SER A 95 -8.84 12.42 0.32
C SER A 95 -8.80 13.30 1.58
N THR A 96 -9.48 14.44 1.57
CA THR A 96 -9.47 15.38 2.71
C THR A 96 -10.14 14.86 3.97
N ASP A 97 -11.04 13.90 3.87
CA ASP A 97 -11.69 13.27 5.02
C ASP A 97 -10.73 12.38 5.84
N LEU A 98 -9.60 12.03 5.23
CA LEU A 98 -8.66 11.06 5.78
C LEU A 98 -7.31 11.69 6.20
N ILE A 99 -7.22 13.02 6.17
CA ILE A 99 -6.04 13.74 6.66
C ILE A 99 -5.84 13.43 8.15
N ALA A 100 -4.59 13.18 8.52
CA ALA A 100 -4.16 12.79 9.86
C ALA A 100 -4.76 11.46 10.38
N ASN A 101 -5.26 10.61 9.49
CA ASN A 101 -5.65 9.26 9.88
C ASN A 101 -4.39 8.40 10.13
N PRO A 102 -4.25 7.77 11.32
CA PRO A 102 -3.05 7.01 11.67
C PRO A 102 -2.98 5.63 11.01
N CYS A 103 -4.05 5.15 10.39
CA CYS A 103 -4.04 3.86 9.69
C CYS A 103 -3.23 3.97 8.39
N PRO A 104 -2.23 3.12 8.19
CA PRO A 104 -1.40 3.14 6.99
C PRO A 104 -2.11 2.63 5.73
N CYS A 105 -3.29 2.03 5.87
CA CYS A 105 -4.12 1.55 4.77
C CYS A 105 -5.58 1.58 5.20
N ILE A 106 -6.43 2.31 4.50
CA ILE A 106 -7.87 2.42 4.76
C ILE A 106 -8.59 1.90 3.52
N PHE A 107 -9.16 0.71 3.63
CA PHE A 107 -9.92 0.11 2.53
C PHE A 107 -11.25 0.83 2.33
N ASP A 108 -11.56 1.16 1.08
CA ASP A 108 -12.81 1.81 0.67
C ASP A 108 -13.72 0.80 -0.04
N GLU A 109 -14.75 0.36 0.67
CA GLU A 109 -15.74 -0.58 0.15
C GLU A 109 -16.50 -0.01 -1.05
N THR A 110 -16.78 1.29 -1.03
CA THR A 110 -17.68 1.92 -1.99
C THR A 110 -17.01 2.29 -3.31
N ALA A 111 -15.69 2.43 -3.30
CA ALA A 111 -14.91 2.86 -4.46
C ALA A 111 -14.38 1.70 -5.33
N GLY A 112 -14.41 0.47 -4.83
CA GLY A 112 -13.93 -0.70 -5.57
C GLY A 112 -14.96 -1.24 -6.57
N ILE A 113 -14.49 -2.03 -7.51
CA ILE A 113 -15.31 -2.66 -8.56
C ILE A 113 -14.86 -4.10 -8.78
N MET A 114 -15.79 -5.00 -9.05
CA MET A 114 -15.51 -6.34 -9.51
C MET A 114 -16.15 -6.56 -10.89
N LEU A 115 -15.34 -6.90 -11.89
CA LEU A 115 -15.83 -7.11 -13.26
C LEU A 115 -16.42 -8.52 -13.41
N ASP A 116 -15.64 -9.50 -13.00
CA ASP A 116 -16.01 -10.91 -12.97
C ASP A 116 -15.68 -11.47 -11.58
N ASN A 117 -16.04 -12.73 -11.34
CA ASN A 117 -15.81 -13.36 -10.04
C ASN A 117 -14.31 -13.62 -9.69
N ASP A 118 -13.38 -13.21 -10.54
CA ASP A 118 -11.93 -13.32 -10.33
C ASP A 118 -11.13 -12.07 -10.76
N PHE A 119 -11.78 -11.04 -11.30
CA PHE A 119 -11.12 -9.79 -11.70
C PHE A 119 -11.66 -8.61 -10.89
N VAL A 120 -10.81 -8.02 -10.05
CA VAL A 120 -11.21 -7.02 -9.08
C VAL A 120 -10.31 -5.78 -9.13
N LYS A 121 -10.90 -4.63 -8.86
CA LYS A 121 -10.24 -3.38 -8.57
C LYS A 121 -10.59 -2.98 -7.14
N LEU A 122 -9.57 -2.85 -6.29
CA LEU A 122 -9.69 -2.46 -4.89
C LEU A 122 -9.07 -1.09 -4.67
N ILE A 123 -9.74 -0.27 -3.89
CA ILE A 123 -9.29 1.09 -3.57
C ILE A 123 -8.95 1.16 -2.08
N ALA A 124 -7.80 1.74 -1.79
CA ALA A 124 -7.37 2.00 -0.42
C ALA A 124 -6.69 3.38 -0.34
N TRP A 125 -6.93 4.05 0.77
CA TRP A 125 -6.40 5.38 1.08
C TRP A 125 -5.31 5.29 2.13
N TYR A 126 -4.43 6.27 2.16
CA TYR A 126 -3.47 6.45 3.23
C TYR A 126 -2.98 7.90 3.29
N ASP A 127 -2.85 8.42 4.51
CA ASP A 127 -2.09 9.64 4.73
C ASP A 127 -0.60 9.31 4.62
N ASN A 128 0.04 9.81 3.57
CA ASN A 128 1.40 9.42 3.20
C ASN A 128 2.47 9.87 4.21
N GLU A 129 2.18 10.84 5.05
CA GLU A 129 3.10 11.32 6.08
C GLU A 129 2.72 10.78 7.47
N TRP A 130 1.45 10.91 7.85
CA TRP A 130 0.99 10.53 9.17
C TRP A 130 0.92 9.02 9.37
N GLY A 131 0.40 8.30 8.38
CA GLY A 131 0.33 6.83 8.42
C GLY A 131 1.70 6.19 8.52
N TYR A 132 2.67 6.63 7.70
CA TYR A 132 4.05 6.14 7.74
C TYR A 132 4.73 6.44 9.09
N SER A 133 4.61 7.67 9.59
CA SER A 133 5.22 8.07 10.87
C SER A 133 4.70 7.23 12.03
N ASN A 134 3.40 6.96 12.07
CA ASN A 134 2.79 6.05 13.06
C ASN A 134 3.34 4.62 12.94
N MET A 135 3.55 4.13 11.71
CA MET A 135 4.11 2.79 11.49
C MET A 135 5.57 2.68 11.92
N VAL A 136 6.36 3.74 11.82
CA VAL A 136 7.73 3.76 12.36
C VAL A 136 7.71 3.59 13.88
N VAL A 137 6.84 4.30 14.59
CA VAL A 137 6.69 4.17 16.05
C VAL A 137 6.25 2.74 16.42
N ARG A 138 5.25 2.20 15.74
CA ARG A 138 4.78 0.82 15.96
C ARG A 138 5.85 -0.22 15.68
N LEU A 139 6.70 0.01 14.68
CA LEU A 139 7.82 -0.90 14.41
C LEU A 139 8.81 -0.90 15.58
N LEU A 140 9.12 0.26 16.15
CA LEU A 140 9.98 0.36 17.33
C LEU A 140 9.36 -0.36 18.53
N GLU A 141 8.07 -0.18 18.78
CA GLU A 141 7.35 -0.92 19.83
C GLU A 141 7.44 -2.43 19.62
N HIS A 142 7.18 -2.89 18.38
CA HIS A 142 7.27 -4.30 18.02
C HIS A 142 8.70 -4.87 18.22
N MET A 143 9.74 -4.11 17.88
CA MET A 143 11.13 -4.53 18.12
C MET A 143 11.41 -4.73 19.60
N VAL A 144 10.94 -3.84 20.47
CA VAL A 144 11.04 -3.98 21.92
C VAL A 144 10.29 -5.22 22.40
N GLU A 145 9.08 -5.48 21.91
CA GLU A 145 8.29 -6.66 22.28
C GLU A 145 8.98 -7.98 21.89
N VAL A 146 9.66 -7.99 20.74
CA VAL A 146 10.47 -9.14 20.31
C VAL A 146 11.69 -9.33 21.20
N ASP A 147 12.41 -8.25 21.51
CA ASP A 147 13.61 -8.30 22.36
C ASP A 147 13.28 -8.74 23.79
N GLU A 148 12.12 -8.36 24.30
CA GLU A 148 11.63 -8.80 25.62
C GLU A 148 10.97 -10.20 25.59
N GLY A 149 10.91 -10.87 24.44
CA GLY A 149 10.30 -12.19 24.26
C GLY A 149 8.78 -12.23 24.40
N ARG A 150 8.09 -11.08 24.34
CA ARG A 150 6.63 -10.99 24.39
C ARG A 150 5.99 -11.41 23.07
N VAL A 151 6.71 -11.25 21.97
CA VAL A 151 6.32 -11.69 20.63
C VAL A 151 7.44 -12.54 20.04
N ILE A 152 7.08 -13.70 19.50
CA ILE A 152 8.01 -14.56 18.77
C ILE A 152 7.81 -14.28 17.27
N PRO A 153 8.80 -13.70 16.59
CA PRO A 153 8.66 -13.43 15.16
C PRO A 153 8.56 -14.75 14.38
N GLU A 154 7.58 -14.82 13.50
CA GLU A 154 7.49 -15.96 12.58
C GLU A 154 8.73 -16.01 11.69
N LYS A 155 9.36 -17.19 11.61
CA LYS A 155 10.49 -17.39 10.70
C LYS A 155 10.02 -17.26 9.27
N ARG A 156 10.43 -16.18 8.62
CA ARG A 156 10.15 -15.98 7.22
C ARG A 156 10.86 -17.02 6.38
N VAL A 157 10.11 -17.80 5.61
CA VAL A 157 10.67 -18.67 4.58
C VAL A 157 10.96 -17.82 3.35
N VAL A 158 12.22 -17.42 3.18
CA VAL A 158 12.66 -16.75 1.95
C VAL A 158 12.82 -17.84 0.88
N PRO A 159 12.13 -17.74 -0.27
CA PRO A 159 12.33 -18.68 -1.36
C PRO A 159 13.80 -18.71 -1.78
N LYS A 160 14.34 -19.93 -2.07
CA LYS A 160 15.75 -20.11 -2.44
C LYS A 160 16.15 -19.34 -3.71
N ASP A 161 15.15 -18.97 -4.51
CA ASP A 161 15.32 -18.26 -5.79
C ASP A 161 15.11 -16.74 -5.68
N ALA A 162 14.98 -16.19 -4.47
CA ALA A 162 14.92 -14.74 -4.29
C ALA A 162 16.27 -14.12 -4.73
N PRO A 163 16.24 -13.09 -5.61
CA PRO A 163 17.49 -12.49 -6.08
C PRO A 163 18.25 -11.91 -4.89
N LYS A 164 19.52 -12.28 -4.79
CA LYS A 164 20.44 -11.66 -3.84
C LYS A 164 20.53 -10.17 -4.18
N GLU A 165 20.35 -9.32 -3.20
CA GLU A 165 20.59 -7.87 -3.37
C GLU A 165 21.98 -7.68 -3.92
N LYS A 166 22.06 -7.13 -5.15
CA LYS A 166 23.31 -6.49 -5.57
C LYS A 166 23.43 -5.24 -4.69
N ALA A 167 24.44 -5.21 -3.84
CA ALA A 167 24.88 -3.99 -3.21
C ALA A 167 25.11 -2.97 -4.34
N GLU A 168 24.30 -1.92 -4.39
CA GLU A 168 24.60 -0.77 -5.26
C GLU A 168 25.82 -0.12 -4.65
N GLU A 169 26.99 -0.40 -5.23
CA GLU A 169 28.18 0.41 -5.02
C GLU A 169 27.85 1.83 -5.53
N LYS A 170 27.94 2.75 -4.60
CA LYS A 170 27.81 4.21 -4.86
C LYS A 170 29.03 4.72 -5.62
#